data_2db7f286a0689641ff8d38eb4ab3f5ad
#
_entry.id   2db7f286a0689641ff8d38eb4ab3f5ad
#
_cell.length_a   1.000
_cell.length_b   1.000
_cell.length_c   1.000
_cell.angle_alpha   90.00
_cell.angle_beta   90.00
_cell.angle_gamma   90.00
#
_symmetry.space_group_name_H-M   'P 1'
#
loop_
_entity.id
_entity.type
_entity.pdbx_description
1 polymer ?
#
loop_
_entity_poly.entity_id
_entity_poly.type
_entity_poly.pdbx_seq_one_letter_code
_entity_poly.pdbx_strand_id
1 'polypeptide(L)'
;HWQIVGPNGAGKSTLLSLVTGDHPQGYSNDLTLFGRRRGSGETIWDIKKHIGYVSSSLHLEYRVSTNVRNVILSGYFDSIGIYQAVSDKQHKLVQNWLDILGIDKRTADAPFHSLSWGQQRLALIVRALVKHPTLLILDEPLQGLDPLNRQLVRRFVDVLISEGATQLLFVSHHAEDAPDCITHRLAFVSSGDGYTYRVGPLEK
;
A
#
# COMPACT_ATOMS: atom_id res chain seq x y z
N HIS A 1 2.36 -6.52 12.19
CA HIS A 1 1.84 -6.45 10.83
C HIS A 1 0.53 -7.23 10.77
N TRP A 2 -0.45 -6.66 10.07
CA TRP A 2 -1.82 -7.15 10.09
C TRP A 2 -2.31 -7.57 8.71
N GLN A 3 -3.02 -8.69 8.64
CA GLN A 3 -3.87 -9.02 7.51
C GLN A 3 -5.33 -8.70 7.84
N ILE A 4 -6.02 -8.03 6.92
CA ILE A 4 -7.48 -7.90 6.93
C ILE A 4 -8.02 -8.82 5.85
N VAL A 5 -8.87 -9.77 6.23
CA VAL A 5 -9.44 -10.74 5.29
C VAL A 5 -10.96 -10.82 5.44
N GLY A 6 -11.64 -11.10 4.35
CA GLY A 6 -13.10 -11.29 4.35
C GLY A 6 -13.72 -11.12 2.97
N PRO A 7 -14.99 -11.52 2.82
CA PRO A 7 -15.69 -11.44 1.54
C PRO A 7 -15.94 -10.00 1.08
N ASN A 8 -16.34 -9.86 -0.16
CA ASN A 8 -16.80 -8.56 -0.70
C ASN A 8 -18.00 -8.06 0.10
N GLY A 9 -18.06 -6.74 0.33
CA GLY A 9 -19.14 -6.10 1.08
C GLY A 9 -19.04 -6.23 2.60
N ALA A 10 -18.02 -6.92 3.14
CA ALA A 10 -17.85 -7.10 4.60
C ALA A 10 -17.40 -5.83 5.36
N GLY A 11 -17.08 -4.75 4.67
CA GLY A 11 -16.66 -3.49 5.30
C GLY A 11 -15.15 -3.23 5.29
N LYS A 12 -14.34 -4.05 4.59
CA LYS A 12 -12.88 -3.86 4.51
C LYS A 12 -12.52 -2.47 3.99
N SER A 13 -13.11 -2.04 2.87
CA SER A 13 -12.85 -0.70 2.29
C SER A 13 -13.34 0.44 3.19
N THR A 14 -14.44 0.24 3.94
CA THR A 14 -14.91 1.20 4.94
C THR A 14 -13.87 1.36 6.05
N LEU A 15 -13.34 0.26 6.57
CA LEU A 15 -12.28 0.29 7.58
C LEU A 15 -11.03 0.99 7.04
N LEU A 16 -10.62 0.71 5.81
CA LEU A 16 -9.48 1.39 5.18
C LEU A 16 -9.73 2.89 5.05
N SER A 17 -10.91 3.31 4.61
CA SER A 17 -11.24 4.73 4.44
C SER A 17 -11.27 5.48 5.80
N LEU A 18 -11.60 4.81 6.90
CA LEU A 18 -11.44 5.36 8.25
C LEU A 18 -9.96 5.55 8.61
N VAL A 19 -9.12 4.55 8.32
CA VAL A 19 -7.66 4.62 8.60
C VAL A 19 -6.97 5.66 7.74
N THR A 20 -7.34 5.81 6.47
CA THR A 20 -6.77 6.83 5.56
C THR A 20 -7.32 8.23 5.83
N GLY A 21 -8.36 8.33 6.65
CA GLY A 21 -9.00 9.59 6.98
C GLY A 21 -9.98 10.11 5.92
N ASP A 22 -10.29 9.31 4.90
CA ASP A 22 -11.18 9.70 3.80
C ASP A 22 -12.67 9.46 4.12
N HIS A 23 -13.00 8.73 5.21
CA HIS A 23 -14.38 8.43 5.57
C HIS A 23 -15.05 9.58 6.33
N PRO A 24 -16.25 10.06 5.91
CA PRO A 24 -16.94 11.17 6.57
C PRO A 24 -17.22 10.92 8.05
N GLN A 25 -17.54 9.68 8.44
CA GLN A 25 -17.80 9.30 9.82
C GLN A 25 -16.53 9.21 10.69
N GLY A 26 -15.34 9.44 10.14
CA GLY A 26 -14.10 9.48 10.92
C GLY A 26 -14.11 10.55 12.01
N TYR A 27 -14.91 11.62 11.84
CA TYR A 27 -15.07 12.67 12.83
C TYR A 27 -16.17 12.37 13.87
N SER A 28 -17.09 11.46 13.56
CA SER A 28 -18.20 11.09 14.45
C SER A 28 -17.85 9.92 15.39
N ASN A 29 -16.77 9.23 15.11
CA ASN A 29 -16.29 8.08 15.88
C ASN A 29 -15.08 8.49 16.73
N ASP A 30 -14.88 7.80 17.85
CA ASP A 30 -13.67 7.96 18.66
C ASP A 30 -12.50 7.21 18.02
N LEU A 31 -11.84 7.90 17.09
CA LEU A 31 -10.76 7.36 16.29
C LEU A 31 -9.46 8.12 16.57
N THR A 32 -8.42 7.39 16.93
CA THR A 32 -7.05 7.90 17.10
C THR A 32 -6.15 7.31 16.04
N LEU A 33 -5.52 8.16 15.24
CA LEU A 33 -4.56 7.78 14.19
C LEU A 33 -3.19 8.40 14.49
N PHE A 34 -2.15 7.57 14.48
CA PHE A 34 -0.77 8.01 14.75
C PHE A 34 -0.64 8.86 16.03
N GLY A 35 -1.36 8.46 17.08
CA GLY A 35 -1.35 9.13 18.38
C GLY A 35 -2.18 10.43 18.47
N ARG A 36 -2.91 10.81 17.41
CA ARG A 36 -3.78 11.99 17.38
C ARG A 36 -5.24 11.58 17.22
N ARG A 37 -6.12 12.14 18.06
CA ARG A 37 -7.57 11.95 17.93
C ARG A 37 -8.08 12.70 16.72
N ARG A 38 -8.95 12.05 15.91
CA ARG A 38 -9.60 12.69 14.77
C ARG A 38 -10.46 13.86 15.22
N GLY A 39 -10.33 15.01 14.51
CA GLY A 39 -11.05 16.23 14.85
C GLY A 39 -10.34 17.10 15.91
N SER A 40 -9.09 16.80 16.27
CA SER A 40 -8.28 17.63 17.18
C SER A 40 -7.51 18.77 16.51
N GLY A 41 -7.85 19.08 15.24
CA GLY A 41 -7.22 20.14 14.45
C GLY A 41 -6.20 19.65 13.41
N GLU A 42 -6.03 18.34 13.27
CA GLU A 42 -5.20 17.75 12.22
C GLU A 42 -5.87 17.85 10.84
N THR A 43 -5.06 18.03 9.82
CA THR A 43 -5.50 17.98 8.42
C THR A 43 -5.41 16.54 7.88
N ILE A 44 -6.13 16.27 6.78
CA ILE A 44 -6.01 14.98 6.07
C ILE A 44 -4.55 14.73 5.61
N TRP A 45 -3.83 15.77 5.27
CA TRP A 45 -2.44 15.69 4.84
C TRP A 45 -1.50 15.27 5.98
N ASP A 46 -1.82 15.66 7.23
CA ASP A 46 -1.09 15.22 8.42
C ASP A 46 -1.22 13.71 8.65
N ILE A 47 -2.29 13.10 8.17
CA ILE A 47 -2.50 11.65 8.21
C ILE A 47 -1.83 11.00 7.01
N LYS A 48 -2.08 11.50 5.81
CA LYS A 48 -1.59 10.90 4.55
C LYS A 48 -0.07 10.86 4.47
N LYS A 49 0.65 11.80 5.08
CA LYS A 49 2.13 11.75 5.14
C LYS A 49 2.67 10.50 5.86
N HIS A 50 1.89 9.92 6.78
CA HIS A 50 2.26 8.70 7.51
C HIS A 50 1.85 7.41 6.79
N ILE A 51 1.08 7.50 5.71
CA ILE A 51 0.49 6.35 5.04
C ILE A 51 1.05 6.22 3.61
N GLY A 52 1.64 5.06 3.30
CA GLY A 52 1.80 4.59 1.93
C GLY A 52 0.58 3.74 1.54
N TYR A 53 -0.06 4.03 0.42
CA TYR A 53 -1.26 3.31 0.00
C TYR A 53 -1.15 2.80 -1.43
N VAL A 54 -1.41 1.52 -1.62
CA VAL A 54 -1.50 0.86 -2.93
C VAL A 54 -2.75 0.02 -2.98
N SER A 55 -3.60 0.27 -3.97
CA SER A 55 -4.78 -0.56 -4.26
C SER A 55 -4.69 -1.17 -5.67
N SER A 56 -5.46 -2.21 -5.90
CA SER A 56 -5.62 -2.77 -7.25
C SER A 56 -6.28 -1.76 -8.20
N SER A 57 -7.23 -0.96 -7.70
CA SER A 57 -7.86 0.12 -8.47
C SER A 57 -6.86 1.21 -8.87
N LEU A 58 -5.99 1.64 -7.96
CA LEU A 58 -4.92 2.59 -8.28
C LEU A 58 -4.05 2.10 -9.45
N HIS A 59 -3.72 0.81 -9.47
CA HIS A 59 -2.94 0.22 -10.56
C HIS A 59 -3.67 0.30 -11.90
N LEU A 60 -4.97 -0.02 -11.93
CA LEU A 60 -5.79 0.05 -13.14
C LEU A 60 -6.00 1.49 -13.64
N GLU A 61 -6.10 2.43 -12.72
CA GLU A 61 -6.35 3.84 -12.99
C GLU A 61 -5.06 4.64 -13.26
N TYR A 62 -3.88 4.05 -13.00
CA TYR A 62 -2.60 4.73 -13.20
C TYR A 62 -2.29 4.87 -14.69
N ARG A 63 -3.06 5.75 -15.37
CA ARG A 63 -3.01 5.94 -16.83
C ARG A 63 -2.10 7.10 -17.27
N VAL A 64 -1.26 7.60 -16.38
CA VAL A 64 -0.38 8.72 -16.69
C VAL A 64 0.73 8.27 -17.64
N SER A 65 0.87 8.98 -18.76
CA SER A 65 1.97 8.78 -19.70
C SER A 65 3.27 9.32 -19.08
N THR A 66 3.90 8.52 -18.25
CA THR A 66 5.15 8.86 -17.57
C THR A 66 6.06 7.64 -17.51
N ASN A 67 7.33 7.86 -17.25
CA ASN A 67 8.30 6.78 -17.11
C ASN A 67 8.29 6.20 -15.69
N VAL A 68 8.90 5.01 -15.54
CA VAL A 68 8.94 4.25 -14.26
C VAL A 68 9.58 5.07 -13.14
N ARG A 69 10.69 5.74 -13.43
CA ARG A 69 11.40 6.60 -12.48
C ARG A 69 10.50 7.68 -11.90
N ASN A 70 9.75 8.37 -12.76
CA ASN A 70 8.86 9.45 -12.36
C ASN A 70 7.63 8.89 -11.59
N VAL A 71 7.16 7.68 -11.89
CA VAL A 71 6.13 7.02 -11.08
C VAL A 71 6.61 6.88 -9.65
N ILE A 72 7.80 6.35 -9.43
CA ILE A 72 8.36 6.17 -8.08
C ILE A 72 8.61 7.53 -7.40
N LEU A 73 9.21 8.50 -8.10
CA LEU A 73 9.44 9.86 -7.57
C LEU A 73 8.17 10.56 -7.13
N SER A 74 7.06 10.36 -7.84
CA SER A 74 5.76 10.98 -7.50
C SER A 74 5.24 10.56 -6.11
N GLY A 75 5.74 9.46 -5.56
CA GLY A 75 5.42 8.98 -4.22
C GLY A 75 5.84 9.92 -3.09
N TYR A 76 6.86 10.75 -3.29
CA TYR A 76 7.25 11.78 -2.31
C TYR A 76 6.19 12.87 -2.13
N PHE A 77 5.34 13.05 -3.13
CA PHE A 77 4.36 14.13 -3.19
C PHE A 77 2.91 13.64 -3.06
N ASP A 78 2.70 12.34 -2.92
CA ASP A 78 1.37 11.70 -2.90
C ASP A 78 0.48 12.09 -4.11
N SER A 79 1.11 12.41 -5.24
CA SER A 79 0.45 12.88 -6.46
C SER A 79 0.63 11.90 -7.61
N ILE A 80 -0.27 11.96 -8.58
CA ILE A 80 -0.08 11.30 -9.88
C ILE A 80 0.67 12.30 -10.78
N GLY A 81 1.98 12.10 -10.92
CA GLY A 81 2.88 13.04 -11.61
C GLY A 81 3.75 13.86 -10.65
N ILE A 82 4.72 14.57 -11.21
CA ILE A 82 5.67 15.40 -10.48
C ILE A 82 5.38 16.85 -10.79
N TYR A 83 4.97 17.61 -9.79
CA TYR A 83 4.61 19.04 -9.93
C TYR A 83 5.51 19.96 -9.10
N GLN A 84 6.52 19.39 -8.45
CA GLN A 84 7.46 20.09 -7.58
C GLN A 84 8.89 19.70 -7.97
N ALA A 85 9.86 20.52 -7.58
CA ALA A 85 11.25 20.21 -7.77
C ALA A 85 11.66 18.96 -6.97
N VAL A 86 12.34 18.04 -7.63
CA VAL A 86 12.89 16.83 -7.02
C VAL A 86 14.36 17.10 -6.66
N SER A 87 14.75 16.80 -5.43
CA SER A 87 16.11 16.95 -4.96
C SER A 87 17.02 15.82 -5.47
N ASP A 88 18.33 16.09 -5.55
CA ASP A 88 19.33 15.08 -5.90
C ASP A 88 19.30 13.87 -4.96
N LYS A 89 19.01 14.10 -3.67
CA LYS A 89 18.85 13.03 -2.69
C LYS A 89 17.69 12.09 -3.05
N GLN A 90 16.56 12.65 -3.47
CA GLN A 90 15.40 11.84 -3.89
C GLN A 90 15.70 11.08 -5.18
N HIS A 91 16.36 11.70 -6.15
CA HIS A 91 16.81 11.01 -7.35
C HIS A 91 17.74 9.83 -7.05
N LYS A 92 18.70 10.03 -6.15
CA LYS A 92 19.63 8.98 -5.73
C LYS A 92 18.92 7.82 -5.02
N LEU A 93 17.98 8.13 -4.12
CA LEU A 93 17.19 7.10 -3.42
C LEU A 93 16.32 6.29 -4.40
N VAL A 94 15.69 6.95 -5.36
CA VAL A 94 14.91 6.26 -6.39
C VAL A 94 15.80 5.40 -7.29
N GLN A 95 17.03 5.84 -7.61
CA GLN A 95 17.98 5.00 -8.34
C GLN A 95 18.30 3.72 -7.55
N ASN A 96 18.57 3.81 -6.26
CA ASN A 96 18.80 2.62 -5.42
C ASN A 96 17.59 1.66 -5.44
N TRP A 97 16.36 2.18 -5.40
CA TRP A 97 15.16 1.35 -5.53
C TRP A 97 15.04 0.66 -6.87
N LEU A 98 15.36 1.36 -7.96
CA LEU A 98 15.37 0.78 -9.31
C LEU A 98 16.39 -0.37 -9.41
N ASP A 99 17.57 -0.19 -8.80
CA ASP A 99 18.62 -1.21 -8.76
C ASP A 99 18.16 -2.45 -7.96
N ILE A 100 17.49 -2.25 -6.80
CA ILE A 100 16.89 -3.33 -6.00
C ILE A 100 15.81 -4.09 -6.80
N LEU A 101 15.01 -3.37 -7.59
CA LEU A 101 13.99 -3.98 -8.47
C LEU A 101 14.59 -4.66 -9.71
N GLY A 102 15.89 -4.53 -9.95
CA GLY A 102 16.55 -5.03 -11.17
C GLY A 102 16.11 -4.27 -12.42
N ILE A 103 15.67 -3.02 -12.28
CA ILE A 103 15.21 -2.16 -13.37
C ILE A 103 16.40 -1.34 -13.87
N ASP A 104 16.90 -1.66 -15.06
CA ASP A 104 17.99 -0.94 -15.70
C ASP A 104 17.59 0.49 -16.11
N LYS A 105 18.58 1.32 -16.44
CA LYS A 105 18.35 2.72 -16.82
C LYS A 105 17.38 2.88 -17.99
N ARG A 106 17.49 2.02 -19.00
CA ARG A 106 16.64 2.07 -20.20
C ARG A 106 15.17 1.79 -19.82
N THR A 107 14.95 0.77 -19.02
CA THR A 107 13.62 0.41 -18.52
C THR A 107 13.08 1.46 -17.56
N ALA A 108 13.92 2.05 -16.69
CA ALA A 108 13.53 3.12 -15.78
C ALA A 108 13.01 4.38 -16.50
N ASP A 109 13.57 4.68 -17.67
CA ASP A 109 13.20 5.82 -18.49
C ASP A 109 12.12 5.46 -19.55
N ALA A 110 11.74 4.19 -19.65
CA ALA A 110 10.67 3.72 -20.52
C ALA A 110 9.27 4.03 -19.91
N PRO A 111 8.20 4.07 -20.73
CA PRO A 111 6.84 4.26 -20.24
C PRO A 111 6.47 3.20 -19.18
N PHE A 112 5.85 3.63 -18.09
CA PHE A 112 5.45 2.75 -16.98
C PHE A 112 4.64 1.53 -17.45
N HIS A 113 3.75 1.72 -18.43
CA HIS A 113 2.92 0.64 -18.99
C HIS A 113 3.69 -0.38 -19.83
N SER A 114 4.96 -0.13 -20.16
CA SER A 114 5.81 -1.13 -20.83
C SER A 114 6.33 -2.21 -19.90
N LEU A 115 6.23 -2.01 -18.57
CA LEU A 115 6.55 -3.02 -17.59
C LEU A 115 5.52 -4.16 -17.59
N SER A 116 5.93 -5.36 -17.17
CA SER A 116 4.99 -6.43 -16.82
C SER A 116 4.09 -6.02 -15.65
N TRP A 117 2.92 -6.62 -15.53
CA TRP A 117 1.98 -6.33 -14.43
C TRP A 117 2.61 -6.50 -13.04
N GLY A 118 3.43 -7.53 -12.86
CA GLY A 118 4.17 -7.74 -11.62
C GLY A 118 5.17 -6.62 -11.33
N GLN A 119 5.95 -6.22 -12.32
CA GLN A 119 6.89 -5.10 -12.20
C GLN A 119 6.18 -3.77 -11.92
N GLN A 120 5.06 -3.50 -12.59
CA GLN A 120 4.23 -2.33 -12.30
C GLN A 120 3.77 -2.34 -10.84
N ARG A 121 3.31 -3.49 -10.32
CA ARG A 121 2.89 -3.65 -8.93
C ARG A 121 4.03 -3.36 -7.95
N LEU A 122 5.21 -3.90 -8.19
CA LEU A 122 6.40 -3.63 -7.38
C LEU A 122 6.79 -2.15 -7.40
N ALA A 123 6.78 -1.52 -8.58
CA ALA A 123 7.07 -0.09 -8.70
C ALA A 123 6.07 0.79 -7.92
N LEU A 124 4.77 0.44 -7.91
CA LEU A 124 3.75 1.13 -7.11
C LEU A 124 3.93 0.92 -5.61
N ILE A 125 4.36 -0.27 -5.17
CA ILE A 125 4.70 -0.53 -3.76
C ILE A 125 5.90 0.34 -3.35
N VAL A 126 6.96 0.38 -4.15
CA VAL A 126 8.12 1.25 -3.90
C VAL A 126 7.71 2.72 -3.90
N ARG A 127 6.86 3.14 -4.85
CA ARG A 127 6.28 4.49 -4.85
C ARG A 127 5.63 4.87 -3.52
N ALA A 128 4.87 3.94 -2.91
CA ALA A 128 4.22 4.17 -1.63
C ALA A 128 5.23 4.23 -0.46
N LEU A 129 6.42 3.64 -0.61
CA LEU A 129 7.45 3.54 0.42
C LEU A 129 8.52 4.64 0.37
N VAL A 130 8.73 5.33 -0.76
CA VAL A 130 9.84 6.28 -0.92
C VAL A 130 9.82 7.43 0.08
N LYS A 131 8.65 7.79 0.61
CA LYS A 131 8.50 8.81 1.66
C LYS A 131 8.69 8.28 3.09
N HIS A 132 9.03 6.99 3.26
CA HIS A 132 9.20 6.30 4.55
C HIS A 132 7.95 6.41 5.44
N PRO A 133 6.80 5.89 4.98
CA PRO A 133 5.56 5.98 5.77
C PRO A 133 5.65 5.14 7.05
N THR A 134 4.92 5.54 8.08
CA THR A 134 4.75 4.76 9.31
C THR A 134 3.91 3.50 9.05
N LEU A 135 2.92 3.61 8.15
CA LEU A 135 2.00 2.53 7.78
C LEU A 135 1.97 2.36 6.26
N LEU A 136 2.24 1.16 5.78
CA LEU A 136 1.99 0.75 4.40
C LEU A 136 0.67 -0.03 4.35
N ILE A 137 -0.25 0.43 3.53
CA ILE A 137 -1.52 -0.25 3.24
C ILE A 137 -1.44 -0.83 1.84
N LEU A 138 -1.58 -2.14 1.74
CA LEU A 138 -1.68 -2.87 0.48
C LEU A 138 -3.08 -3.46 0.37
N ASP A 139 -3.91 -2.84 -0.47
CA ASP A 139 -5.30 -3.24 -0.67
C ASP A 139 -5.42 -4.11 -1.93
N GLU A 140 -5.62 -5.40 -1.70
CA GLU A 140 -5.67 -6.45 -2.72
C GLU A 140 -4.46 -6.45 -3.68
N PRO A 141 -3.22 -6.40 -3.17
CA PRO A 141 -2.04 -6.19 -4.00
C PRO A 141 -1.75 -7.37 -4.94
N LEU A 142 -2.32 -8.55 -4.69
CA LEU A 142 -2.13 -9.75 -5.49
C LEU A 142 -3.22 -9.98 -6.55
N GLN A 143 -4.26 -9.13 -6.54
CA GLN A 143 -5.37 -9.27 -7.49
C GLN A 143 -4.89 -9.07 -8.94
N GLY A 144 -5.33 -9.97 -9.84
CA GLY A 144 -4.99 -9.91 -11.26
C GLY A 144 -3.57 -10.41 -11.60
N LEU A 145 -2.79 -10.84 -10.62
CA LEU A 145 -1.45 -11.40 -10.85
C LEU A 145 -1.51 -12.92 -11.01
N ASP A 146 -0.69 -13.45 -11.94
CA ASP A 146 -0.43 -14.87 -12.05
C ASP A 146 0.33 -15.43 -10.84
N PRO A 147 0.39 -16.76 -10.63
CA PRO A 147 1.00 -17.35 -9.44
C PRO A 147 2.46 -16.94 -9.19
N LEU A 148 3.25 -16.80 -10.27
CA LEU A 148 4.66 -16.41 -10.16
C LEU A 148 4.80 -14.97 -9.67
N ASN A 149 4.04 -14.03 -10.25
CA ASN A 149 4.05 -12.63 -9.85
C ASN A 149 3.45 -12.44 -8.44
N ARG A 150 2.43 -13.23 -8.04
CA ARG A 150 1.93 -13.23 -6.65
C ARG A 150 3.02 -13.60 -5.65
N GLN A 151 3.77 -14.66 -5.92
CA GLN A 151 4.88 -15.08 -5.06
C GLN A 151 5.99 -14.03 -5.01
N LEU A 152 6.32 -13.41 -6.15
CA LEU A 152 7.32 -12.35 -6.23
C LEU A 152 6.93 -11.14 -5.35
N VAL A 153 5.68 -10.67 -5.48
CA VAL A 153 5.18 -9.54 -4.68
C VAL A 153 5.17 -9.86 -3.19
N ARG A 154 4.72 -11.06 -2.79
CA ARG A 154 4.74 -11.49 -1.38
C ARG A 154 6.15 -11.47 -0.80
N ARG A 155 7.12 -12.12 -1.46
CA ARG A 155 8.52 -12.16 -1.03
C ARG A 155 9.14 -10.75 -0.94
N PHE A 156 8.84 -9.90 -1.92
CA PHE A 156 9.30 -8.52 -1.90
C PHE A 156 8.77 -7.77 -0.69
N VAL A 157 7.48 -7.92 -0.37
CA VAL A 157 6.85 -7.32 0.82
C VAL A 157 7.49 -7.86 2.09
N ASP A 158 7.73 -9.17 2.19
CA ASP A 158 8.39 -9.78 3.35
C ASP A 158 9.76 -9.18 3.63
N VAL A 159 10.61 -9.07 2.60
CA VAL A 159 11.94 -8.46 2.73
C VAL A 159 11.84 -7.00 3.15
N LEU A 160 10.98 -6.21 2.50
CA LEU A 160 10.83 -4.78 2.81
C LEU A 160 10.38 -4.52 4.25
N ILE A 161 9.47 -5.35 4.74
CA ILE A 161 8.91 -5.17 6.08
C ILE A 161 9.85 -5.69 7.17
N SER A 162 10.58 -6.78 6.91
CA SER A 162 11.56 -7.32 7.87
C SER A 162 12.76 -6.39 8.11
N GLU A 163 13.16 -5.62 7.09
CA GLU A 163 14.31 -4.71 7.15
C GLU A 163 13.93 -3.29 7.58
N GLY A 164 12.63 -2.98 7.66
CA GLY A 164 12.12 -1.62 7.86
C GLY A 164 11.39 -1.40 9.19
N ALA A 165 11.14 -0.11 9.49
CA ALA A 165 10.31 0.32 10.63
C ALA A 165 8.82 0.52 10.25
N THR A 166 8.47 0.32 8.97
CA THR A 166 7.10 0.51 8.46
C THR A 166 6.19 -0.62 8.93
N GLN A 167 5.03 -0.28 9.46
CA GLN A 167 3.98 -1.24 9.76
C GLN A 167 3.22 -1.61 8.48
N LEU A 168 2.77 -2.86 8.39
CA LEU A 168 2.02 -3.35 7.23
C LEU A 168 0.57 -3.64 7.59
N LEU A 169 -0.34 -3.15 6.77
CA LEU A 169 -1.74 -3.54 6.69
C LEU A 169 -2.00 -4.15 5.32
N PHE A 170 -2.15 -5.47 5.28
CA PHE A 170 -2.34 -6.24 4.06
C PHE A 170 -3.79 -6.69 3.95
N VAL A 171 -4.49 -6.22 2.93
CA VAL A 171 -5.91 -6.56 2.72
C VAL A 171 -6.03 -7.55 1.58
N SER A 172 -6.76 -8.63 1.80
CA SER A 172 -6.97 -9.68 0.80
C SER A 172 -8.33 -10.36 0.98
N HIS A 173 -8.77 -11.09 -0.04
CA HIS A 173 -9.97 -11.94 0.07
C HIS A 173 -9.66 -13.28 0.73
N HIS A 174 -8.44 -13.77 0.57
CA HIS A 174 -8.03 -15.10 0.99
C HIS A 174 -6.97 -15.04 2.08
N ALA A 175 -7.12 -15.92 3.06
CA ALA A 175 -6.21 -16.00 4.20
C ALA A 175 -4.78 -16.42 3.80
N GLU A 176 -4.67 -17.28 2.79
CA GLU A 176 -3.42 -17.81 2.23
C GLU A 176 -2.61 -16.79 1.42
N ASP A 177 -3.19 -15.64 1.10
CA ASP A 177 -2.49 -14.54 0.41
C ASP A 177 -1.50 -13.81 1.31
N ALA A 178 -1.57 -14.01 2.62
CA ALA A 178 -0.73 -13.33 3.60
C ALA A 178 0.77 -13.52 3.30
N PRO A 179 1.57 -12.43 3.29
CA PRO A 179 3.02 -12.53 3.42
C PRO A 179 3.45 -13.16 4.75
N ASP A 180 4.67 -13.70 4.80
CA ASP A 180 5.17 -14.40 6.00
C ASP A 180 5.44 -13.44 7.17
N CYS A 181 5.64 -12.15 6.90
CA CYS A 181 5.82 -11.09 7.91
C CYS A 181 4.54 -10.78 8.70
N ILE A 182 3.37 -11.22 8.27
CA ILE A 182 2.10 -10.98 8.97
C ILE A 182 2.08 -11.71 10.31
N THR A 183 1.73 -10.98 11.37
CA THR A 183 1.68 -11.49 12.75
C THR A 183 0.28 -11.61 13.32
N HIS A 184 -0.66 -10.81 12.80
CA HIS A 184 -2.05 -10.75 13.30
C HIS A 184 -3.04 -10.72 12.14
N ARG A 185 -4.25 -11.17 12.41
CA ARG A 185 -5.35 -11.14 11.44
C ARG A 185 -6.61 -10.55 12.04
N LEU A 186 -7.27 -9.70 11.25
CA LEU A 186 -8.66 -9.32 11.41
C LEU A 186 -9.46 -9.98 10.29
N ALA A 187 -10.34 -10.91 10.66
CA ALA A 187 -11.18 -11.64 9.72
C ALA A 187 -12.63 -11.22 9.85
N PHE A 188 -13.23 -10.73 8.77
CA PHE A 188 -14.68 -10.56 8.69
C PHE A 188 -15.32 -11.89 8.35
N VAL A 189 -16.30 -12.31 9.17
CA VAL A 189 -16.99 -13.59 9.09
C VAL A 189 -18.49 -13.34 8.96
N SER A 190 -19.16 -14.04 8.05
CA SER A 190 -20.62 -13.97 7.93
C SER A 190 -21.30 -14.42 9.22
N SER A 191 -22.31 -13.67 9.67
CA SER A 191 -23.08 -13.97 10.88
C SER A 191 -24.52 -13.52 10.68
N GLY A 192 -25.45 -14.47 10.53
CA GLY A 192 -26.86 -14.16 10.26
C GLY A 192 -27.02 -13.27 9.03
N ASP A 193 -27.69 -12.12 9.20
CA ASP A 193 -27.94 -11.16 8.13
C ASP A 193 -26.78 -10.15 7.89
N GLY A 194 -25.63 -10.36 8.50
CA GLY A 194 -24.51 -9.40 8.42
C GLY A 194 -23.13 -10.05 8.58
N TYR A 195 -22.20 -9.24 9.07
CA TYR A 195 -20.84 -9.66 9.31
C TYR A 195 -20.44 -9.37 10.75
N THR A 196 -19.67 -10.28 11.33
CA THR A 196 -18.93 -10.08 12.57
C THR A 196 -17.43 -10.10 12.25
N TYR A 197 -16.59 -9.87 13.25
CA TYR A 197 -15.13 -9.92 13.05
C TYR A 197 -14.46 -10.78 14.13
N ARG A 198 -13.35 -11.37 13.76
CA ARG A 198 -12.43 -12.07 14.67
C ARG A 198 -11.07 -11.43 14.56
N VAL A 199 -10.44 -11.20 15.70
CA VAL A 199 -9.11 -10.57 15.80
C VAL A 199 -8.22 -11.48 16.63
N GLY A 200 -7.02 -11.75 16.15
CA GLY A 200 -6.05 -12.55 16.88
C GLY A 200 -4.70 -12.65 16.20
N PRO A 201 -3.71 -13.22 16.90
CA PRO A 201 -2.45 -13.58 16.29
C PRO A 201 -2.66 -14.63 15.20
N LEU A 202 -1.78 -14.61 14.20
CA LEU A 202 -1.69 -15.72 13.24
C LEU A 202 -1.00 -16.89 13.93
N GLU A 203 -1.73 -17.99 14.15
CA GLU A 203 -1.10 -19.25 14.52
C GLU A 203 -0.28 -19.72 13.31
N LYS A 204 1.03 -19.82 13.51
CA LYS A 204 1.99 -20.33 12.51
C LYS A 204 2.08 -21.85 12.62
#